data_5bd53633bd17c9982311f992192ec330
#
_entry.id   5bd53633bd17c9982311f992192ec330
#
_cell.length_a   1.000
_cell.length_b   1.000
_cell.length_c   1.000
_cell.angle_alpha   90.00
_cell.angle_beta   90.00
_cell.angle_gamma   90.00
#
_symmetry.space_group_name_H-M   'P 1'
#
loop_
_entity.id
_entity.type
_entity.pdbx_description
1 polymer ?
#
loop_
_entity_poly.entity_id
_entity_poly.type
_entity_poly.pdbx_seq_one_letter_code
_entity_poly.pdbx_strand_id
1 'polypeptide(L)'
;MKKLKLTLVLPALAVLASCSNDPVEETVDQNLPEPAIEVSVDDAMVETANPNEPQGIQDIYFAGQKIPVENFNGEYVYQGDIMIPKNMASTQEVKVVYEKGEIPTNKSTGRTSGRWPNNTVYYAIDSNLDNQTRVYDAIAHWEANTNIEFVERSSQSNYVYFTSGSGCSSYIGMTGGKQDITLASACSTGNAIHEIGHALGLWHEQSRVDRGNYITINYNNIQSGREHNFKTYEEQGFDGEEYTSALDFGSIMMYGSYSFSSNGQPTIVKKDGSTFNIQRNGLSSGDKTGINNMYPYSGGATTVTAPVYENGQYYVVEGVKVYRSGGKWYYYTRNYGWKQVKLSSYGYWYYV
;
A
#
# COMPACT_ATOMS: atom_id res chain seq x y z
N MET A 1 39.21 67.01 33.08
CA MET A 1 38.20 67.83 33.75
C MET A 1 37.19 66.89 34.37
N LYS A 2 36.68 67.16 35.53
CA LYS A 2 36.20 66.33 36.62
C LYS A 2 35.10 65.27 36.22
N LYS A 3 35.35 64.00 36.63
CA LYS A 3 34.38 62.88 36.68
C LYS A 3 33.49 63.10 37.92
N LEU A 4 32.18 62.97 37.72
CA LEU A 4 31.23 62.88 38.80
C LEU A 4 30.70 61.46 38.88
N LYS A 5 30.96 60.73 39.96
CA LYS A 5 30.38 59.41 40.28
C LYS A 5 29.11 59.67 41.10
N LEU A 6 28.00 59.09 40.65
CA LEU A 6 26.76 59.05 41.42
C LEU A 6 26.56 57.62 41.93
N THR A 7 26.61 57.46 43.26
CA THR A 7 26.38 56.19 43.95
C THR A 7 24.91 56.17 44.38
N LEU A 8 24.14 55.16 43.87
CA LEU A 8 22.76 54.97 44.30
C LEU A 8 22.71 53.83 45.31
N VAL A 9 22.23 54.14 46.53
CA VAL A 9 22.01 53.18 47.62
C VAL A 9 20.56 52.72 47.56
N LEU A 10 20.33 51.44 47.45
CA LEU A 10 19.01 50.82 47.62
C LEU A 10 18.83 50.32 49.05
N PRO A 11 17.68 50.56 49.68
CA PRO A 11 17.38 49.92 50.95
C PRO A 11 16.75 48.52 50.69
N ALA A 12 17.24 47.52 51.42
CA ALA A 12 16.68 46.17 51.46
C ALA A 12 15.41 46.16 52.34
N LEU A 13 14.31 45.79 51.78
CA LEU A 13 13.07 45.48 52.51
C LEU A 13 12.96 44.00 52.69
N ALA A 14 13.09 43.46 53.90
CA ALA A 14 12.85 42.06 54.22
C ALA A 14 11.37 41.85 54.44
N VAL A 15 10.77 41.04 53.60
CA VAL A 15 9.39 40.49 53.76
C VAL A 15 9.51 39.07 54.31
N LEU A 16 9.07 38.89 55.55
CA LEU A 16 8.88 37.57 56.15
C LEU A 16 7.58 36.96 55.55
N ALA A 17 7.69 35.95 54.70
CA ALA A 17 6.56 35.16 54.28
C ALA A 17 6.46 33.93 55.19
N SER A 18 5.33 33.81 55.88
CA SER A 18 4.90 32.65 56.65
C SER A 18 4.45 31.56 55.69
N CYS A 19 5.02 30.37 55.74
CA CYS A 19 4.54 29.19 55.05
C CYS A 19 3.34 28.60 55.81
N SER A 20 2.16 28.65 55.22
CA SER A 20 1.07 27.73 55.53
C SER A 20 1.00 26.69 54.42
N ASN A 21 1.33 25.43 54.76
CA ASN A 21 1.11 24.26 53.87
C ASN A 21 -0.33 23.82 54.02
N ASP A 22 -1.20 24.29 53.16
CA ASP A 22 -2.48 23.62 52.89
C ASP A 22 -2.37 22.95 51.51
N PRO A 23 -2.66 21.63 51.35
CA PRO A 23 -2.69 20.99 50.06
C PRO A 23 -3.91 21.54 49.31
N VAL A 24 -3.68 22.22 48.20
CA VAL A 24 -4.70 22.53 47.22
C VAL A 24 -5.01 21.19 46.52
N GLU A 25 -6.12 20.57 46.87
CA GLU A 25 -6.73 19.54 46.04
C GLU A 25 -7.16 20.24 44.74
N GLU A 26 -6.38 20.05 43.66
CA GLU A 26 -6.83 20.27 42.33
C GLU A 26 -7.94 19.22 42.02
N THR A 27 -9.18 19.63 42.16
CA THR A 27 -10.30 18.87 41.60
C THR A 27 -10.16 18.96 40.08
N VAL A 28 -9.58 17.91 39.49
CA VAL A 28 -9.61 17.68 38.06
C VAL A 28 -11.09 17.49 37.70
N ASP A 29 -11.66 18.44 36.99
CA ASP A 29 -13.01 18.32 36.44
C ASP A 29 -12.98 17.19 35.38
N GLN A 30 -13.45 16.01 35.73
CA GLN A 30 -13.49 14.83 34.88
C GLN A 30 -14.56 14.91 33.77
N ASN A 31 -15.21 16.07 33.60
CA ASN A 31 -16.29 16.28 32.63
C ASN A 31 -15.93 17.25 31.47
N LEU A 32 -14.65 17.60 31.29
CA LEU A 32 -14.28 18.26 30.06
C LEU A 32 -14.31 17.21 28.95
N PRO A 33 -15.13 17.39 27.88
CA PRO A 33 -15.02 16.54 26.72
C PRO A 33 -13.58 16.64 26.21
N GLU A 34 -12.94 15.48 25.98
CA GLU A 34 -11.67 15.45 25.26
C GLU A 34 -11.82 16.30 24.01
N PRO A 35 -10.84 17.17 23.68
CA PRO A 35 -10.91 17.95 22.44
C PRO A 35 -11.10 16.95 21.31
N ALA A 36 -12.21 17.12 20.57
CA ALA A 36 -12.43 16.37 19.35
C ALA A 36 -11.20 16.57 18.48
N ILE A 37 -10.45 15.50 18.20
CA ILE A 37 -9.34 15.55 17.27
C ILE A 37 -9.98 15.98 15.96
N GLU A 38 -9.71 17.21 15.51
CA GLU A 38 -10.05 17.61 14.15
C GLU A 38 -9.26 16.70 13.23
N VAL A 39 -9.91 15.66 12.73
CA VAL A 39 -9.40 14.85 11.63
C VAL A 39 -9.26 15.81 10.46
N SER A 40 -8.05 16.10 10.04
CA SER A 40 -7.86 16.96 8.89
C SER A 40 -8.57 16.28 7.71
N VAL A 41 -9.45 17.00 7.07
CA VAL A 41 -10.23 16.54 5.91
C VAL A 41 -9.29 16.08 4.78
N ASP A 42 -8.05 16.55 4.79
CA ASP A 42 -7.01 16.23 3.83
C ASP A 42 -6.50 14.77 3.91
N ASP A 43 -6.44 14.15 5.11
CA ASP A 43 -5.92 12.78 5.26
C ASP A 43 -6.87 11.71 4.67
N ALA A 44 -8.17 11.96 4.64
CA ALA A 44 -9.15 11.03 4.08
C ALA A 44 -9.34 11.18 2.55
N MET A 45 -9.06 12.36 2.00
CA MET A 45 -9.34 12.65 0.58
C MET A 45 -8.17 12.32 -0.36
N VAL A 46 -6.97 12.14 0.15
CA VAL A 46 -5.74 12.02 -0.66
C VAL A 46 -5.42 10.58 -1.04
N GLU A 47 -5.96 9.61 -0.31
CA GLU A 47 -5.71 8.18 -0.52
C GLU A 47 -6.85 7.45 -1.22
N THR A 48 -7.63 8.15 -2.02
CA THR A 48 -8.67 7.52 -2.82
C THR A 48 -8.45 7.81 -4.29
N ALA A 49 -8.67 6.80 -5.12
CA ALA A 49 -8.63 6.92 -6.58
C ALA A 49 -9.64 7.96 -7.09
N ASN A 50 -10.74 8.13 -6.35
CA ASN A 50 -11.77 9.10 -6.68
C ASN A 50 -12.41 9.66 -5.41
N PRO A 51 -12.45 10.99 -5.20
CA PRO A 51 -13.09 11.63 -4.04
C PRO A 51 -14.62 11.59 -4.06
N ASN A 52 -15.23 11.20 -5.19
CA ASN A 52 -16.68 11.08 -5.29
C ASN A 52 -17.16 9.73 -4.74
N GLU A 53 -18.47 9.64 -4.49
CA GLU A 53 -19.10 8.38 -4.14
C GLU A 53 -19.07 7.43 -5.36
N PRO A 54 -18.78 6.12 -5.17
CA PRO A 54 -18.85 5.15 -6.24
C PRO A 54 -20.30 4.97 -6.70
N GLN A 55 -20.50 4.57 -7.94
CA GLN A 55 -21.83 4.19 -8.46
C GLN A 55 -22.40 2.94 -7.75
N GLY A 56 -21.56 2.21 -7.07
CA GLY A 56 -21.90 1.04 -6.28
C GLY A 56 -20.69 0.15 -6.03
N ILE A 57 -20.90 -0.84 -5.17
CA ILE A 57 -19.94 -1.89 -4.92
C ILE A 57 -20.42 -3.12 -5.68
N GLN A 58 -19.53 -3.74 -6.43
CA GLN A 58 -19.87 -4.95 -7.18
C GLN A 58 -18.79 -6.01 -6.96
N ASP A 59 -19.21 -7.26 -7.00
CA ASP A 59 -18.30 -8.38 -6.97
C ASP A 59 -17.75 -8.64 -8.39
N ILE A 60 -16.43 -8.77 -8.47
CA ILE A 60 -15.74 -9.22 -9.68
C ILE A 60 -14.86 -10.42 -9.35
N TYR A 61 -14.48 -11.15 -10.37
CA TYR A 61 -13.43 -12.17 -10.28
C TYR A 61 -12.14 -11.56 -10.81
N PHE A 62 -11.15 -11.48 -9.95
CA PHE A 62 -9.81 -11.01 -10.27
C PHE A 62 -8.80 -12.00 -9.67
N ALA A 63 -7.80 -12.39 -10.45
CA ALA A 63 -6.79 -13.36 -10.00
C ALA A 63 -7.37 -14.70 -9.48
N GLY A 64 -8.53 -15.11 -10.02
CA GLY A 64 -9.24 -16.32 -9.60
C GLY A 64 -10.07 -16.17 -8.32
N GLN A 65 -10.07 -15.02 -7.70
CA GLN A 65 -10.79 -14.72 -6.46
C GLN A 65 -11.97 -13.80 -6.73
N LYS A 66 -13.04 -14.01 -5.97
CA LYS A 66 -14.20 -13.12 -5.96
C LYS A 66 -13.96 -11.99 -4.98
N ILE A 67 -13.82 -10.77 -5.47
CA ILE A 67 -13.55 -9.59 -4.67
C ILE A 67 -14.61 -8.50 -4.87
N PRO A 68 -15.01 -7.78 -3.82
CA PRO A 68 -15.79 -6.57 -3.96
C PRO A 68 -14.88 -5.41 -4.38
N VAL A 69 -15.35 -4.64 -5.35
CA VAL A 69 -14.68 -3.42 -5.83
C VAL A 69 -15.67 -2.27 -5.91
N GLU A 70 -15.17 -1.07 -5.75
CA GLU A 70 -15.90 0.14 -6.01
C GLU A 70 -15.90 0.43 -7.50
N ASN A 71 -17.05 0.82 -8.04
CA ASN A 71 -17.21 1.12 -9.45
C ASN A 71 -17.33 2.64 -9.64
N PHE A 72 -16.38 3.22 -10.37
CA PHE A 72 -16.39 4.62 -10.78
C PHE A 72 -16.45 4.70 -12.31
N ASN A 73 -17.68 4.71 -12.86
CA ASN A 73 -17.91 4.74 -14.32
C ASN A 73 -17.22 3.59 -15.08
N GLY A 74 -17.22 2.40 -14.46
CA GLY A 74 -16.59 1.22 -15.02
C GLY A 74 -15.10 1.09 -14.72
N GLU A 75 -14.48 2.02 -14.01
CA GLU A 75 -13.19 1.82 -13.35
C GLU A 75 -13.42 1.08 -12.04
N TYR A 76 -12.61 0.04 -11.79
CA TYR A 76 -12.70 -0.79 -10.59
C TYR A 76 -11.61 -0.41 -9.61
N VAL A 77 -12.01 -0.01 -8.42
CA VAL A 77 -11.10 0.38 -7.34
C VAL A 77 -11.23 -0.60 -6.19
N TYR A 78 -10.11 -1.07 -5.69
CA TYR A 78 -9.97 -1.97 -4.57
C TYR A 78 -9.20 -1.26 -3.45
N GLN A 79 -9.67 -1.39 -2.20
CA GLN A 79 -9.05 -0.73 -1.04
C GLN A 79 -8.78 0.79 -1.24
N GLY A 80 -9.69 1.49 -1.89
CA GLY A 80 -9.69 2.94 -2.03
C GLY A 80 -8.82 3.54 -3.14
N ASP A 81 -7.66 2.96 -3.44
CA ASP A 81 -6.63 3.51 -4.35
C ASP A 81 -5.98 2.47 -5.28
N ILE A 82 -6.22 1.18 -5.06
CA ILE A 82 -5.69 0.12 -5.92
C ILE A 82 -6.61 -0.09 -7.12
N MET A 83 -6.12 0.21 -8.32
CA MET A 83 -6.85 0.01 -9.57
C MET A 83 -6.82 -1.45 -10.01
N ILE A 84 -7.97 -1.99 -10.41
CA ILE A 84 -8.06 -3.33 -11.00
C ILE A 84 -8.20 -3.20 -12.52
N PRO A 85 -7.29 -3.79 -13.32
CA PRO A 85 -7.37 -3.71 -14.77
C PRO A 85 -8.63 -4.40 -15.32
N LYS A 86 -9.39 -3.69 -16.15
CA LYS A 86 -10.65 -4.19 -16.74
C LYS A 86 -10.47 -5.47 -17.54
N ASN A 87 -9.38 -5.62 -18.26
CA ASN A 87 -9.06 -6.80 -19.05
C ASN A 87 -8.73 -8.04 -18.21
N MET A 88 -8.58 -7.87 -16.90
CA MET A 88 -8.31 -8.95 -15.93
C MET A 88 -9.46 -9.16 -14.95
N ALA A 89 -10.44 -8.25 -14.95
CA ALA A 89 -11.67 -8.36 -14.20
C ALA A 89 -12.69 -9.18 -14.99
N SER A 90 -13.39 -10.10 -14.34
CA SER A 90 -14.49 -10.87 -14.91
C SER A 90 -15.72 -10.79 -14.02
N THR A 91 -16.90 -10.67 -14.59
CA THR A 91 -18.17 -10.82 -13.87
C THR A 91 -18.60 -12.28 -13.73
N GLN A 92 -17.89 -13.20 -14.39
CA GLN A 92 -18.13 -14.64 -14.30
C GLN A 92 -17.02 -15.31 -13.52
N GLU A 93 -17.35 -16.36 -12.78
CA GLU A 93 -16.39 -17.13 -12.01
C GLU A 93 -15.25 -17.67 -12.89
N VAL A 94 -14.04 -17.24 -12.62
CA VAL A 94 -12.81 -17.79 -13.22
C VAL A 94 -12.21 -18.76 -12.20
N LYS A 95 -12.37 -20.06 -12.42
CA LYS A 95 -11.81 -21.07 -11.51
C LYS A 95 -10.31 -21.21 -11.69
N VAL A 96 -9.55 -20.81 -10.69
CA VAL A 96 -8.18 -21.29 -10.48
C VAL A 96 -8.29 -22.63 -9.72
N VAL A 97 -7.74 -23.70 -10.28
CA VAL A 97 -7.82 -25.03 -9.67
C VAL A 97 -6.48 -25.35 -9.01
N TYR A 98 -6.48 -25.40 -7.70
CA TYR A 98 -5.36 -25.94 -6.90
C TYR A 98 -5.53 -27.45 -6.72
N GLU A 99 -4.43 -28.20 -6.65
CA GLU A 99 -4.50 -29.61 -6.23
C GLU A 99 -4.82 -29.71 -4.74
N LYS A 100 -5.51 -30.78 -4.36
CA LYS A 100 -5.87 -31.02 -2.95
C LYS A 100 -4.60 -31.19 -2.11
N GLY A 101 -4.28 -30.19 -1.30
CA GLY A 101 -3.10 -30.13 -0.43
C GLY A 101 -2.06 -29.10 -0.87
N GLU A 102 -2.22 -28.46 -2.02
CA GLU A 102 -1.51 -27.23 -2.34
C GLU A 102 -2.15 -26.08 -1.56
N ILE A 103 -1.52 -25.74 -0.46
CA ILE A 103 -1.78 -24.47 0.23
C ILE A 103 -0.92 -23.45 -0.53
N PRO A 104 -1.52 -22.38 -1.07
CA PRO A 104 -0.72 -21.25 -1.51
C PRO A 104 0.19 -20.86 -0.36
N THR A 105 1.49 -20.80 -0.58
CA THR A 105 2.44 -20.30 0.42
C THR A 105 2.25 -18.80 0.51
N ASN A 106 1.29 -18.38 1.32
CA ASN A 106 0.83 -17.01 1.43
C ASN A 106 1.38 -16.42 2.72
N LYS A 107 2.26 -15.47 2.63
CA LYS A 107 2.64 -14.59 3.75
C LYS A 107 3.29 -13.33 3.24
N SER A 108 2.62 -12.18 3.23
CA SER A 108 3.27 -10.86 3.04
C SER A 108 2.39 -9.63 3.00
N THR A 109 2.98 -8.49 3.31
CA THR A 109 2.48 -7.16 2.97
C THR A 109 2.82 -6.77 1.51
N GLY A 110 3.43 -7.65 0.75
CA GLY A 110 3.76 -7.44 -0.66
C GLY A 110 3.50 -8.70 -1.47
N ARG A 111 3.22 -8.51 -2.75
CA ARG A 111 2.95 -9.61 -3.68
C ARG A 111 4.17 -10.51 -3.88
N THR A 112 3.93 -11.80 -4.03
CA THR A 112 4.96 -12.77 -4.42
C THR A 112 5.14 -12.86 -5.93
N SER A 113 4.18 -12.31 -6.70
CA SER A 113 4.18 -12.30 -8.17
C SER A 113 4.07 -10.89 -8.75
N GLY A 114 4.18 -10.74 -10.06
CA GLY A 114 4.06 -9.43 -10.73
C GLY A 114 5.18 -8.46 -10.38
N ARG A 115 6.40 -8.95 -10.11
CA ARG A 115 7.56 -8.12 -9.81
C ARG A 115 8.18 -7.54 -11.07
N TRP A 116 8.77 -6.36 -10.94
CA TRP A 116 9.54 -5.74 -12.01
C TRP A 116 10.87 -6.50 -12.21
N PRO A 117 11.15 -6.97 -13.43
CA PRO A 117 12.37 -7.73 -13.71
C PRO A 117 13.63 -6.89 -13.44
N ASN A 118 14.66 -7.53 -12.88
CA ASN A 118 15.95 -6.89 -12.58
C ASN A 118 15.85 -5.67 -11.66
N ASN A 119 14.80 -5.59 -10.83
CA ASN A 119 14.53 -4.45 -9.95
C ASN A 119 14.38 -3.11 -10.71
N THR A 120 14.09 -3.15 -12.02
CA THR A 120 14.06 -1.97 -12.88
C THR A 120 12.62 -1.63 -13.28
N VAL A 121 12.17 -0.44 -12.95
CA VAL A 121 10.87 0.14 -13.34
C VAL A 121 11.09 1.12 -14.47
N TYR A 122 10.56 0.82 -15.65
CA TYR A 122 10.53 1.81 -16.72
C TYR A 122 9.35 2.75 -16.51
N TYR A 123 9.57 4.06 -16.72
CA TYR A 123 8.52 5.04 -16.50
C TYR A 123 8.45 6.10 -17.60
N ALA A 124 7.31 6.75 -17.71
CA ALA A 124 7.12 7.99 -18.45
C ALA A 124 6.16 8.90 -17.68
N ILE A 125 6.25 10.20 -17.92
CA ILE A 125 5.41 11.21 -17.28
C ILE A 125 4.60 11.91 -18.35
N ASP A 126 3.28 12.07 -18.12
CA ASP A 126 2.43 12.90 -18.97
C ASP A 126 2.94 14.34 -18.96
N SER A 127 3.19 14.89 -20.15
CA SER A 127 3.65 16.28 -20.28
C SER A 127 2.67 17.30 -19.68
N ASN A 128 1.41 16.95 -19.55
CA ASN A 128 0.35 17.78 -18.96
C ASN A 128 0.17 17.55 -17.46
N LEU A 129 0.91 16.62 -16.85
CA LEU A 129 0.86 16.42 -15.40
C LEU A 129 1.44 17.66 -14.71
N ASP A 130 0.62 18.31 -13.87
CA ASP A 130 1.07 19.43 -13.06
C ASP A 130 2.07 18.96 -11.98
N ASN A 131 2.95 19.88 -11.54
CA ASN A 131 3.92 19.60 -10.47
C ASN A 131 4.67 18.26 -10.63
N GLN A 132 5.29 18.03 -11.78
CA GLN A 132 6.07 16.80 -12.06
C GLN A 132 7.24 16.60 -11.08
N THR A 133 7.70 17.65 -10.39
CA THR A 133 8.78 17.59 -9.41
C THR A 133 8.50 16.51 -8.34
N ARG A 134 7.25 16.39 -7.88
CA ARG A 134 6.85 15.36 -6.89
C ARG A 134 7.10 13.92 -7.38
N VAL A 135 7.03 13.67 -8.69
CA VAL A 135 7.33 12.37 -9.28
C VAL A 135 8.83 12.11 -9.25
N TYR A 136 9.65 13.09 -9.70
CA TYR A 136 11.10 12.96 -9.65
C TYR A 136 11.63 12.81 -8.23
N ASP A 137 11.07 13.57 -7.28
CA ASP A 137 11.44 13.48 -5.86
C ASP A 137 11.05 12.10 -5.28
N ALA A 138 9.88 11.56 -5.65
CA ALA A 138 9.46 10.24 -5.23
C ALA A 138 10.37 9.14 -5.81
N ILE A 139 10.69 9.20 -7.08
CA ILE A 139 11.63 8.28 -7.73
C ILE A 139 12.99 8.33 -7.04
N ALA A 140 13.55 9.53 -6.88
CA ALA A 140 14.84 9.70 -6.20
C ALA A 140 14.82 9.16 -4.76
N HIS A 141 13.68 9.31 -4.05
CA HIS A 141 13.51 8.74 -2.71
C HIS A 141 13.57 7.21 -2.72
N TRP A 142 12.88 6.55 -3.66
CA TRP A 142 12.92 5.10 -3.81
C TRP A 142 14.32 4.58 -4.14
N GLU A 143 15.00 5.19 -5.11
CA GLU A 143 16.35 4.80 -5.54
C GLU A 143 17.40 5.00 -4.44
N ALA A 144 17.29 6.08 -3.66
CA ALA A 144 18.21 6.35 -2.57
C ALA A 144 18.06 5.39 -1.37
N ASN A 145 16.92 4.71 -1.24
CA ASN A 145 16.58 3.93 -0.06
C ASN A 145 16.37 2.44 -0.31
N THR A 146 16.34 2.00 -1.58
CA THR A 146 16.01 0.62 -1.94
C THR A 146 16.89 0.10 -3.08
N ASN A 147 16.71 -1.17 -3.44
CA ASN A 147 17.38 -1.79 -4.59
C ASN A 147 16.62 -1.57 -5.92
N ILE A 148 15.62 -0.70 -5.95
CA ILE A 148 14.84 -0.40 -7.15
C ILE A 148 15.54 0.68 -7.97
N GLU A 149 15.56 0.49 -9.28
CA GLU A 149 16.06 1.45 -10.28
C GLU A 149 14.91 1.92 -11.15
N PHE A 150 14.83 3.23 -11.40
CA PHE A 150 13.86 3.82 -12.31
C PHE A 150 14.55 4.33 -13.58
N VAL A 151 14.07 3.89 -14.73
CA VAL A 151 14.63 4.27 -16.04
C VAL A 151 13.55 4.90 -16.89
N GLU A 152 13.82 6.10 -17.38
CA GLU A 152 12.89 6.75 -18.33
C GLU A 152 12.73 5.88 -19.59
N ARG A 153 11.48 5.62 -19.94
CA ARG A 153 11.12 4.72 -21.03
C ARG A 153 11.55 5.27 -22.39
N SER A 154 12.18 4.44 -23.21
CA SER A 154 12.41 4.72 -24.62
C SER A 154 11.48 3.91 -25.54
N SER A 155 11.41 2.58 -25.35
CA SER A 155 10.62 1.67 -26.20
C SER A 155 10.03 0.47 -25.44
N GLN A 156 10.29 0.35 -24.14
CA GLN A 156 9.86 -0.77 -23.34
C GLN A 156 8.33 -0.86 -23.30
N SER A 157 7.80 -2.07 -23.46
CA SER A 157 6.35 -2.30 -23.49
C SER A 157 5.71 -2.22 -22.10
N ASN A 158 6.41 -2.68 -21.05
CA ASN A 158 5.93 -2.63 -19.67
C ASN A 158 6.52 -1.40 -18.98
N TYR A 159 5.67 -0.50 -18.53
CA TYR A 159 6.11 0.74 -17.88
C TYR A 159 5.00 1.41 -17.06
N VAL A 160 5.40 2.15 -16.06
CA VAL A 160 4.55 3.06 -15.29
C VAL A 160 4.39 4.38 -16.05
N TYR A 161 3.17 4.91 -16.07
CA TYR A 161 2.86 6.20 -16.66
C TYR A 161 2.23 7.12 -15.63
N PHE A 162 2.96 8.14 -15.19
CA PHE A 162 2.43 9.12 -14.25
C PHE A 162 1.53 10.10 -14.98
N THR A 163 0.29 10.23 -14.54
CA THR A 163 -0.74 11.05 -15.20
C THR A 163 -1.64 11.74 -14.18
N SER A 164 -2.38 12.76 -14.61
CA SER A 164 -3.37 13.43 -13.78
C SER A 164 -4.67 12.64 -13.67
N GLY A 165 -5.44 12.89 -12.60
CA GLY A 165 -6.76 12.29 -12.41
C GLY A 165 -7.50 12.87 -11.21
N SER A 166 -8.51 12.16 -10.73
CA SER A 166 -9.42 12.66 -9.68
C SER A 166 -8.87 12.49 -8.27
N GLY A 167 -7.95 11.55 -8.07
CA GLY A 167 -7.31 11.23 -6.79
C GLY A 167 -5.91 10.70 -6.98
N CYS A 168 -5.37 10.02 -5.97
CA CYS A 168 -4.12 9.30 -6.05
C CYS A 168 -4.43 7.80 -6.20
N SER A 169 -3.82 7.10 -7.14
CA SER A 169 -4.06 5.66 -7.32
C SER A 169 -3.00 4.98 -8.17
N SER A 170 -2.84 3.68 -8.00
CA SER A 170 -1.95 2.85 -8.77
C SER A 170 -2.50 1.45 -9.00
N TYR A 171 -1.96 0.75 -9.99
CA TYR A 171 -2.07 -0.71 -10.08
C TYR A 171 -1.08 -1.37 -9.13
N ILE A 172 -1.38 -2.61 -8.70
CA ILE A 172 -0.50 -3.34 -7.79
C ILE A 172 0.41 -4.31 -8.55
N GLY A 173 1.73 -4.12 -8.39
CA GLY A 173 2.76 -4.85 -9.09
C GLY A 173 2.81 -4.52 -10.59
N MET A 174 3.68 -5.20 -11.34
CA MET A 174 3.76 -5.06 -12.78
C MET A 174 2.60 -5.78 -13.47
N THR A 175 1.72 -5.02 -14.11
CA THR A 175 0.50 -5.55 -14.76
C THR A 175 0.69 -5.94 -16.22
N GLY A 176 1.83 -5.55 -16.79
CA GLY A 176 2.09 -5.70 -18.23
C GLY A 176 1.50 -4.55 -19.06
N GLY A 177 2.26 -4.10 -20.05
CA GLY A 177 1.90 -2.93 -20.85
C GLY A 177 2.10 -1.60 -20.11
N LYS A 178 1.35 -0.59 -20.53
CA LYS A 178 1.25 0.70 -19.85
C LYS A 178 0.37 0.53 -18.62
N GLN A 179 0.84 0.97 -17.45
CA GLN A 179 0.04 1.07 -16.23
C GLN A 179 0.14 2.46 -15.65
N ASP A 180 -1.02 3.04 -15.33
CA ASP A 180 -1.06 4.42 -14.84
C ASP A 180 -0.82 4.48 -13.33
N ILE A 181 -0.04 5.47 -12.89
CA ILE A 181 -0.09 6.04 -11.56
C ILE A 181 -0.77 7.39 -11.70
N THR A 182 -1.93 7.52 -11.07
CA THR A 182 -2.73 8.73 -11.14
C THR A 182 -2.41 9.64 -9.97
N LEU A 183 -2.17 10.92 -10.25
CA LEU A 183 -1.84 11.92 -9.26
C LEU A 183 -2.68 13.18 -9.51
N ALA A 184 -3.74 13.38 -8.73
CA ALA A 184 -4.46 14.66 -8.70
C ALA A 184 -3.55 15.80 -8.23
N SER A 185 -3.94 17.04 -8.45
CA SER A 185 -3.14 18.21 -8.04
C SER A 185 -2.85 18.26 -6.53
N ALA A 186 -3.74 17.71 -5.72
CA ALA A 186 -3.58 17.61 -4.26
C ALA A 186 -2.60 16.52 -3.81
N CYS A 187 -2.26 15.53 -4.66
CA CYS A 187 -1.34 14.47 -4.29
C CYS A 187 0.07 15.02 -4.06
N SER A 188 0.62 14.80 -2.88
CA SER A 188 1.96 15.21 -2.48
C SER A 188 3.05 14.29 -3.04
N THR A 189 4.32 14.62 -2.82
CA THR A 189 5.44 13.68 -3.05
C THR A 189 5.27 12.40 -2.24
N GLY A 190 4.80 12.48 -1.00
CA GLY A 190 4.54 11.30 -0.17
C GLY A 190 3.47 10.38 -0.73
N ASN A 191 2.40 10.93 -1.32
CA ASN A 191 1.42 10.12 -2.05
C ASN A 191 2.04 9.48 -3.29
N ALA A 192 2.87 10.19 -4.05
CA ALA A 192 3.58 9.59 -5.18
C ALA A 192 4.51 8.44 -4.74
N ILE A 193 5.17 8.55 -3.56
CA ILE A 193 5.96 7.46 -2.97
C ILE A 193 5.05 6.28 -2.62
N HIS A 194 3.85 6.52 -2.05
CA HIS A 194 2.85 5.50 -1.73
C HIS A 194 2.37 4.76 -2.98
N GLU A 195 1.96 5.48 -4.01
CA GLU A 195 1.46 4.89 -5.26
C GLU A 195 2.54 4.08 -6.01
N ILE A 196 3.79 4.51 -5.93
CA ILE A 196 4.93 3.71 -6.41
C ILE A 196 5.04 2.42 -5.60
N GLY A 197 4.78 2.44 -4.29
CA GLY A 197 4.74 1.25 -3.44
C GLY A 197 3.76 0.21 -3.97
N HIS A 198 2.55 0.62 -4.36
CA HIS A 198 1.59 -0.27 -5.04
C HIS A 198 2.12 -0.78 -6.37
N ALA A 199 2.67 0.10 -7.22
CA ALA A 199 3.25 -0.32 -8.49
C ALA A 199 4.39 -1.34 -8.34
N LEU A 200 5.09 -1.33 -7.21
CA LEU A 200 6.11 -2.32 -6.85
C LEU A 200 5.53 -3.60 -6.25
N GLY A 201 4.24 -3.63 -5.91
CA GLY A 201 3.55 -4.80 -5.38
C GLY A 201 3.25 -4.76 -3.88
N LEU A 202 3.42 -3.64 -3.20
CA LEU A 202 3.07 -3.53 -1.78
C LEU A 202 1.56 -3.39 -1.61
N TRP A 203 0.97 -4.24 -0.74
CA TRP A 203 -0.36 -4.08 -0.19
C TRP A 203 -0.37 -3.00 0.90
N HIS A 204 -1.56 -2.55 1.27
CA HIS A 204 -1.69 -1.73 2.47
C HIS A 204 -1.24 -2.49 3.72
N GLU A 205 -0.55 -1.83 4.64
CA GLU A 205 0.05 -2.46 5.81
C GLU A 205 -1.01 -3.06 6.77
N GLN A 206 -2.20 -2.45 6.89
CA GLN A 206 -3.29 -3.01 7.69
C GLN A 206 -3.91 -4.28 7.10
N SER A 207 -3.61 -4.62 5.85
CA SER A 207 -4.09 -5.86 5.22
C SER A 207 -3.23 -7.09 5.49
N ARG A 208 -2.17 -6.96 6.29
CA ARG A 208 -1.34 -8.08 6.77
C ARG A 208 -2.18 -9.17 7.43
N VAL A 209 -1.79 -10.42 7.25
CA VAL A 209 -2.45 -11.58 7.87
C VAL A 209 -2.26 -11.59 9.38
N ASP A 210 -1.08 -11.19 9.85
CA ASP A 210 -0.74 -11.18 11.28
C ASP A 210 -1.19 -9.90 12.02
N ARG A 211 -1.84 -8.95 11.33
CA ARG A 211 -2.28 -7.66 11.89
C ARG A 211 -3.07 -7.78 13.19
N GLY A 212 -3.80 -8.92 13.36
CA GLY A 212 -4.57 -9.21 14.55
C GLY A 212 -3.75 -9.25 15.84
N ASN A 213 -2.41 -9.33 15.74
CA ASN A 213 -1.51 -9.21 16.90
C ASN A 213 -1.24 -7.76 17.30
N TYR A 214 -1.50 -6.80 16.42
CA TYR A 214 -1.07 -5.38 16.56
C TYR A 214 -2.24 -4.41 16.60
N ILE A 215 -3.30 -4.65 15.82
CA ILE A 215 -4.43 -3.75 15.65
C ILE A 215 -5.77 -4.46 15.87
N THR A 216 -6.80 -3.65 16.09
CA THR A 216 -8.21 -4.07 16.10
C THR A 216 -8.95 -3.22 15.08
N ILE A 217 -9.80 -3.84 14.26
CA ILE A 217 -10.67 -3.16 13.30
C ILE A 217 -12.05 -3.00 13.92
N ASN A 218 -12.54 -1.76 14.01
CA ASN A 218 -13.86 -1.39 14.50
C ASN A 218 -14.86 -1.29 13.35
N TYR A 219 -15.35 -2.41 12.87
CA TYR A 219 -16.22 -2.47 11.68
C TYR A 219 -17.49 -1.62 11.80
N ASN A 220 -18.03 -1.41 13.02
CA ASN A 220 -19.20 -0.57 13.26
C ASN A 220 -18.96 0.94 12.98
N ASN A 221 -17.71 1.36 12.92
CA ASN A 221 -17.34 2.74 12.63
C ASN A 221 -17.04 2.98 11.15
N ILE A 222 -16.97 1.92 10.34
CA ILE A 222 -16.63 2.00 8.91
C ILE A 222 -17.86 2.48 8.12
N GLN A 223 -17.64 3.27 7.09
CA GLN A 223 -18.65 3.64 6.11
C GLN A 223 -19.25 2.38 5.48
N SER A 224 -20.58 2.35 5.43
CA SER A 224 -21.32 1.21 4.87
C SER A 224 -20.88 0.89 3.45
N GLY A 225 -20.51 -0.37 3.22
CA GLY A 225 -19.99 -0.86 1.95
C GLY A 225 -18.46 -0.76 1.80
N ARG A 226 -17.77 -0.08 2.71
CA ARG A 226 -16.30 0.06 2.69
C ARG A 226 -15.60 -0.97 3.61
N GLU A 227 -16.31 -1.90 4.22
CA GLU A 227 -15.79 -2.90 5.15
C GLU A 227 -14.77 -3.82 4.47
N HIS A 228 -14.90 -4.03 3.17
CA HIS A 228 -13.98 -4.84 2.38
C HIS A 228 -12.56 -4.25 2.31
N ASN A 229 -12.39 -2.91 2.44
CA ASN A 229 -11.09 -2.24 2.46
C ASN A 229 -10.25 -2.59 3.70
N PHE A 230 -10.89 -3.22 4.69
CA PHE A 230 -10.26 -3.62 5.95
C PHE A 230 -10.04 -5.14 6.05
N LYS A 231 -10.24 -5.90 5.00
CA LYS A 231 -9.91 -7.32 4.98
C LYS A 231 -8.41 -7.52 4.75
N THR A 232 -7.86 -8.63 5.24
CA THR A 232 -6.50 -9.02 4.90
C THR A 232 -6.43 -9.46 3.43
N TYR A 233 -5.24 -9.40 2.82
CA TYR A 233 -5.08 -9.88 1.45
C TYR A 233 -5.41 -11.39 1.35
N GLU A 234 -5.11 -12.19 2.41
CA GLU A 234 -5.45 -13.61 2.47
C GLU A 234 -6.97 -13.86 2.56
N GLU A 235 -7.71 -13.09 3.38
CA GLU A 235 -9.18 -13.16 3.45
C GLU A 235 -9.84 -12.88 2.10
N GLN A 236 -9.11 -12.24 1.20
CA GLN A 236 -9.56 -11.93 -0.15
C GLN A 236 -8.89 -12.82 -1.21
N GLY A 237 -8.07 -13.79 -0.78
CA GLY A 237 -7.46 -14.80 -1.63
C GLY A 237 -6.31 -14.30 -2.49
N PHE A 238 -5.73 -13.17 -2.17
CA PHE A 238 -4.56 -12.64 -2.89
C PHE A 238 -3.25 -13.29 -2.42
N ASP A 239 -2.29 -13.32 -3.33
CA ASP A 239 -0.92 -13.69 -3.01
C ASP A 239 -0.25 -12.60 -2.17
N GLY A 240 0.61 -13.03 -1.32
CA GLY A 240 1.38 -12.11 -0.50
C GLY A 240 2.32 -12.82 0.48
N GLU A 241 3.32 -12.12 1.08
CA GLU A 241 4.29 -12.60 2.11
C GLU A 241 4.68 -11.46 3.09
N GLU A 242 4.70 -11.59 4.44
CA GLU A 242 5.19 -10.57 5.38
C GLU A 242 6.71 -10.44 5.31
N TYR A 243 7.24 -9.55 4.45
CA TYR A 243 8.69 -9.30 4.31
C TYR A 243 9.32 -8.62 5.52
N THR A 244 8.51 -8.29 6.53
CA THR A 244 8.91 -7.76 7.84
C THR A 244 8.32 -8.61 8.95
N SER A 245 8.99 -8.65 10.11
CA SER A 245 8.60 -9.49 11.25
C SER A 245 7.39 -8.98 12.04
N ALA A 246 6.98 -7.72 11.84
CA ALA A 246 5.91 -7.07 12.60
C ALA A 246 5.23 -5.98 11.74
N LEU A 247 3.96 -5.66 12.08
CA LEU A 247 3.24 -4.53 11.50
C LEU A 247 3.94 -3.22 11.84
N ASP A 248 4.15 -2.38 10.82
CA ASP A 248 4.82 -1.10 10.94
C ASP A 248 3.83 0.07 10.91
N PHE A 249 3.56 0.67 12.07
CA PHE A 249 2.72 1.88 12.18
C PHE A 249 3.31 3.09 11.48
N GLY A 250 4.60 3.08 11.17
CA GLY A 250 5.30 4.12 10.41
C GLY A 250 5.34 3.87 8.90
N SER A 251 4.79 2.76 8.43
CA SER A 251 4.76 2.43 7.00
C SER A 251 4.00 3.49 6.21
N ILE A 252 4.56 3.85 5.03
CA ILE A 252 3.88 4.74 4.10
C ILE A 252 2.62 4.09 3.51
N MET A 253 2.51 2.75 3.58
CA MET A 253 1.36 1.96 3.12
C MET A 253 0.30 1.75 4.21
N MET A 254 0.42 2.38 5.40
CA MET A 254 -0.52 2.18 6.49
C MET A 254 -1.73 3.12 6.38
N TYR A 255 -2.94 2.60 6.63
CA TYR A 255 -4.14 3.42 6.84
C TYR A 255 -4.09 4.11 8.20
N GLY A 256 -4.66 5.31 8.27
CA GLY A 256 -4.85 6.02 9.54
C GLY A 256 -5.95 5.42 10.40
N SER A 257 -5.94 5.75 11.69
CA SER A 257 -6.96 5.28 12.63
C SER A 257 -8.38 5.63 12.24
N TYR A 258 -8.59 6.65 11.42
CA TYR A 258 -9.91 7.18 11.05
C TYR A 258 -10.27 6.94 9.57
N SER A 259 -9.44 6.21 8.83
CA SER A 259 -9.69 5.90 7.41
C SER A 259 -11.08 5.30 7.24
N PHE A 260 -11.87 5.83 6.30
CA PHE A 260 -13.26 5.43 6.00
C PHE A 260 -14.21 5.44 7.21
N SER A 261 -13.99 6.32 8.20
CA SER A 261 -14.90 6.46 9.34
C SER A 261 -16.23 7.06 8.90
N SER A 262 -17.35 6.45 9.33
CA SER A 262 -18.71 6.95 9.08
C SER A 262 -19.21 7.91 10.15
N ASN A 263 -18.60 7.92 11.34
CA ASN A 263 -19.11 8.57 12.55
C ASN A 263 -18.04 9.38 13.31
N GLY A 264 -16.84 9.55 12.71
CA GLY A 264 -15.72 10.25 13.34
C GLY A 264 -15.04 9.46 14.46
N GLN A 265 -15.43 8.20 14.69
CA GLN A 265 -14.76 7.31 15.62
C GLN A 265 -13.70 6.46 14.89
N PRO A 266 -12.64 6.01 15.58
CA PRO A 266 -11.57 5.26 14.94
C PRO A 266 -12.04 3.92 14.37
N THR A 267 -11.68 3.66 13.13
CA THR A 267 -11.89 2.38 12.44
C THR A 267 -10.78 1.38 12.72
N ILE A 268 -9.56 1.89 13.02
CA ILE A 268 -8.39 1.09 13.41
C ILE A 268 -7.83 1.63 14.71
N VAL A 269 -7.59 0.76 15.68
CA VAL A 269 -6.87 1.09 16.91
C VAL A 269 -5.77 0.08 17.18
N LYS A 270 -4.72 0.49 17.90
CA LYS A 270 -3.72 -0.44 18.43
C LYS A 270 -4.34 -1.38 19.45
N LYS A 271 -3.64 -2.45 19.84
CA LYS A 271 -4.13 -3.41 20.85
C LYS A 271 -4.36 -2.81 22.24
N ASP A 272 -3.70 -1.72 22.57
CA ASP A 272 -3.91 -0.96 23.79
C ASP A 272 -5.09 0.03 23.72
N GLY A 273 -5.78 0.10 22.56
CA GLY A 273 -6.90 0.98 22.30
C GLY A 273 -6.49 2.38 21.79
N SER A 274 -5.20 2.72 21.75
CA SER A 274 -4.74 4.01 21.28
C SER A 274 -4.85 4.15 19.76
N THR A 275 -5.00 5.40 19.30
CA THR A 275 -4.99 5.77 17.88
C THR A 275 -3.59 6.10 17.41
N PHE A 276 -3.42 6.25 16.11
CA PHE A 276 -2.17 6.64 15.46
C PHE A 276 -2.48 7.44 14.19
N ASN A 277 -1.54 8.24 13.76
CA ASN A 277 -1.60 9.00 12.52
C ASN A 277 -0.79 8.31 11.44
N ILE A 278 -1.22 8.47 10.19
CA ILE A 278 -0.42 8.12 9.02
C ILE A 278 0.74 9.10 8.86
N GLN A 279 1.71 8.71 8.08
CA GLN A 279 2.78 9.60 7.62
C GLN A 279 2.93 9.50 6.09
N ARG A 280 3.28 10.62 5.46
CA ARG A 280 3.57 10.73 4.02
C ARG A 280 4.90 11.46 3.78
N ASN A 281 5.88 11.25 4.70
CA ASN A 281 7.18 11.88 4.64
C ASN A 281 8.23 11.04 3.89
N GLY A 282 7.95 9.76 3.66
CA GLY A 282 8.84 8.83 2.97
C GLY A 282 8.77 7.42 3.53
N LEU A 283 9.62 6.54 3.00
CA LEU A 283 9.69 5.14 3.40
C LEU A 283 10.19 4.99 4.84
N SER A 284 9.47 4.22 5.64
CA SER A 284 9.92 3.77 6.95
C SER A 284 11.09 2.79 6.87
N SER A 285 11.63 2.39 8.01
CA SER A 285 12.62 1.31 8.06
C SER A 285 12.02 -0.05 7.69
N GLY A 286 10.74 -0.27 8.02
CA GLY A 286 9.97 -1.45 7.64
C GLY A 286 9.75 -1.51 6.14
N ASP A 287 9.27 -0.42 5.52
CA ASP A 287 9.10 -0.31 4.07
C ASP A 287 10.39 -0.65 3.30
N LYS A 288 11.51 -0.03 3.73
CA LYS A 288 12.83 -0.28 3.12
C LYS A 288 13.26 -1.73 3.24
N THR A 289 13.07 -2.33 4.41
CA THR A 289 13.40 -3.74 4.66
C THR A 289 12.52 -4.64 3.82
N GLY A 290 11.20 -4.39 3.82
CA GLY A 290 10.22 -5.17 3.08
C GLY A 290 10.51 -5.18 1.58
N ILE A 291 10.67 -4.00 0.99
CA ILE A 291 10.92 -3.90 -0.45
C ILE A 291 12.27 -4.50 -0.87
N ASN A 292 13.32 -4.34 -0.05
CA ASN A 292 14.62 -4.92 -0.35
C ASN A 292 14.63 -6.46 -0.20
N ASN A 293 13.74 -7.02 0.62
CA ASN A 293 13.51 -8.47 0.68
C ASN A 293 12.69 -8.94 -0.54
N MET A 294 11.71 -8.15 -1.00
CA MET A 294 10.97 -8.41 -2.25
C MET A 294 11.88 -8.33 -3.48
N TYR A 295 12.79 -7.36 -3.50
CA TYR A 295 13.71 -7.04 -4.58
C TYR A 295 15.14 -7.09 -4.07
N PRO A 296 15.67 -8.30 -3.80
CA PRO A 296 17.02 -8.43 -3.28
C PRO A 296 18.05 -7.87 -4.27
N TYR A 297 19.12 -7.29 -3.73
CA TYR A 297 20.22 -6.80 -4.54
C TYR A 297 20.85 -7.97 -5.33
N SER A 298 20.71 -7.96 -6.62
CA SER A 298 21.41 -8.86 -7.52
C SER A 298 22.78 -8.25 -7.84
N GLY A 299 23.74 -8.43 -6.95
CA GLY A 299 25.10 -7.92 -7.12
C GLY A 299 25.73 -8.41 -8.44
N GLY A 300 25.93 -7.49 -9.37
CA GLY A 300 26.62 -7.71 -10.64
C GLY A 300 25.75 -8.39 -11.69
N ALA A 301 25.53 -7.70 -12.80
CA ALA A 301 24.78 -8.13 -13.96
C ALA A 301 25.07 -9.59 -14.37
N THR A 302 24.31 -10.53 -13.84
CA THR A 302 23.96 -11.69 -14.63
C THR A 302 22.74 -11.25 -15.43
N THR A 303 22.89 -11.11 -16.73
CA THR A 303 21.77 -11.17 -17.67
C THR A 303 20.97 -12.40 -17.31
N VAL A 304 19.90 -12.24 -16.52
CA VAL A 304 18.91 -13.29 -16.35
C VAL A 304 18.19 -13.31 -17.69
N THR A 305 18.73 -14.11 -18.62
CA THR A 305 17.97 -14.54 -19.78
C THR A 305 16.66 -15.09 -19.25
N ALA A 306 15.53 -14.58 -19.70
CA ALA A 306 14.22 -15.13 -19.36
C ALA A 306 14.34 -16.65 -19.43
N PRO A 307 13.88 -17.40 -18.40
CA PRO A 307 14.09 -18.82 -18.32
C PRO A 307 13.59 -19.47 -19.61
N VAL A 308 14.49 -20.16 -20.32
CA VAL A 308 14.14 -20.90 -21.53
C VAL A 308 13.45 -22.18 -21.10
N TYR A 309 12.15 -22.26 -21.32
CA TYR A 309 11.36 -23.43 -21.02
C TYR A 309 11.32 -24.37 -22.23
N GLU A 310 11.95 -25.51 -22.10
CA GLU A 310 11.98 -26.56 -23.13
C GLU A 310 10.67 -27.35 -23.13
N ASN A 311 10.24 -27.81 -24.31
CA ASN A 311 9.11 -28.71 -24.43
C ASN A 311 9.43 -30.09 -23.88
N GLY A 312 8.44 -30.78 -23.33
CA GLY A 312 8.60 -32.12 -22.78
C GLY A 312 9.10 -32.14 -21.33
N GLN A 313 9.15 -31.01 -20.66
CA GLN A 313 9.64 -30.87 -19.28
C GLN A 313 8.56 -30.34 -18.34
N TYR A 314 8.71 -30.69 -17.06
CA TYR A 314 7.95 -30.11 -15.96
C TYR A 314 8.72 -28.95 -15.34
N TYR A 315 7.99 -27.91 -14.99
CA TYR A 315 8.54 -26.75 -14.32
C TYR A 315 7.64 -26.36 -13.14
N VAL A 316 8.22 -25.80 -12.11
CA VAL A 316 7.47 -25.06 -11.10
C VAL A 316 7.62 -23.59 -11.46
N VAL A 317 6.51 -22.97 -11.86
CA VAL A 317 6.46 -21.57 -12.27
C VAL A 317 5.36 -20.89 -11.47
N GLU A 318 5.70 -19.83 -10.75
CA GLU A 318 4.80 -19.17 -9.81
C GLU A 318 4.13 -20.17 -8.85
N GLY A 319 4.93 -21.05 -8.25
CA GLY A 319 4.49 -22.06 -7.29
C GLY A 319 3.69 -23.24 -7.87
N VAL A 320 3.32 -23.20 -9.14
CA VAL A 320 2.48 -24.24 -9.79
C VAL A 320 3.33 -25.16 -10.65
N LYS A 321 3.21 -26.49 -10.46
CA LYS A 321 3.85 -27.48 -11.31
C LYS A 321 3.10 -27.65 -12.62
N VAL A 322 3.69 -27.18 -13.70
CA VAL A 322 3.14 -27.20 -15.06
C VAL A 322 4.04 -27.99 -16.02
N TYR A 323 3.46 -28.48 -17.08
CA TYR A 323 4.18 -29.20 -18.16
C TYR A 323 4.22 -28.33 -19.42
N ARG A 324 5.41 -28.26 -20.04
CA ARG A 324 5.60 -27.52 -21.30
C ARG A 324 5.51 -28.43 -22.48
N SER A 325 4.62 -28.14 -23.45
CA SER A 325 4.50 -28.92 -24.69
C SER A 325 4.04 -28.03 -25.84
N GLY A 326 4.70 -28.13 -27.00
CA GLY A 326 4.36 -27.35 -28.18
C GLY A 326 4.32 -25.85 -27.97
N GLY A 327 5.18 -25.33 -27.10
CA GLY A 327 5.18 -23.91 -26.75
C GLY A 327 4.04 -23.46 -25.84
N LYS A 328 3.23 -24.41 -25.33
CA LYS A 328 2.09 -24.15 -24.45
C LYS A 328 2.32 -24.77 -23.08
N TRP A 329 1.58 -24.28 -22.08
CA TRP A 329 1.60 -24.81 -20.74
C TRP A 329 0.38 -25.69 -20.49
N TYR A 330 0.57 -26.76 -19.69
CA TYR A 330 -0.47 -27.71 -19.31
C TYR A 330 -0.39 -27.99 -17.82
N TYR A 331 -1.59 -28.09 -17.20
CA TYR A 331 -1.75 -28.48 -15.80
C TYR A 331 -2.57 -29.77 -15.73
N TYR A 332 -2.18 -30.68 -14.87
CA TYR A 332 -2.87 -31.95 -14.70
C TYR A 332 -3.80 -31.93 -13.49
N THR A 333 -5.06 -32.27 -13.67
CA THR A 333 -6.02 -32.50 -12.60
C THR A 333 -6.49 -33.94 -12.59
N ARG A 334 -6.71 -34.53 -11.40
CA ARG A 334 -7.18 -35.91 -11.27
C ARG A 334 -8.55 -36.14 -11.96
N ASN A 335 -9.41 -35.13 -11.93
CA ASN A 335 -10.78 -35.26 -12.43
C ASN A 335 -10.92 -34.98 -13.92
N TYR A 336 -10.04 -34.18 -14.51
CA TYR A 336 -10.18 -33.67 -15.87
C TYR A 336 -8.95 -33.93 -16.76
N GLY A 337 -7.90 -34.57 -16.21
CA GLY A 337 -6.66 -34.83 -16.92
C GLY A 337 -5.89 -33.54 -17.26
N TRP A 338 -5.13 -33.58 -18.35
CA TRP A 338 -4.33 -32.45 -18.82
C TRP A 338 -5.22 -31.35 -19.41
N LYS A 339 -5.07 -30.14 -18.92
CA LYS A 339 -5.73 -28.93 -19.42
C LYS A 339 -4.68 -27.89 -19.81
N GLN A 340 -4.89 -27.22 -20.92
CA GLN A 340 -4.05 -26.10 -21.30
C GLN A 340 -4.31 -24.94 -20.36
N VAL A 341 -3.21 -24.31 -19.90
CA VAL A 341 -3.23 -23.15 -19.02
C VAL A 341 -2.34 -22.05 -19.57
N LYS A 342 -2.59 -20.82 -19.18
CA LYS A 342 -1.74 -19.66 -19.42
C LYS A 342 -1.42 -18.99 -18.11
N LEU A 343 -0.20 -18.49 -18.00
CA LEU A 343 0.20 -17.59 -16.93
C LEU A 343 -0.22 -16.16 -17.31
N SER A 344 -0.96 -15.50 -16.43
CA SER A 344 -1.26 -14.07 -16.58
C SER A 344 -0.02 -13.23 -16.29
N SER A 345 -0.02 -11.97 -16.67
CA SER A 345 1.02 -11.01 -16.28
C SER A 345 1.06 -10.74 -14.76
N TYR A 346 0.03 -11.18 -14.00
CA TYR A 346 -0.04 -11.12 -12.55
C TYR A 346 0.47 -12.38 -11.84
N GLY A 347 1.07 -13.34 -12.57
CA GLY A 347 1.57 -14.59 -12.00
C GLY A 347 0.52 -15.64 -11.70
N TYR A 348 -0.74 -15.49 -12.18
CA TYR A 348 -1.79 -16.48 -11.97
C TYR A 348 -1.98 -17.38 -13.19
N TRP A 349 -2.12 -18.67 -12.94
CA TRP A 349 -2.47 -19.64 -13.96
C TRP A 349 -3.97 -19.69 -14.19
N TYR A 350 -4.41 -19.72 -15.44
CA TYR A 350 -5.81 -19.86 -15.81
C TYR A 350 -5.96 -20.82 -16.97
N TYR A 351 -7.10 -21.51 -17.04
CA TYR A 351 -7.42 -22.41 -18.16
C TYR A 351 -7.71 -21.62 -19.44
N VAL A 352 -7.36 -22.23 -20.58
CA VAL A 352 -7.60 -21.66 -21.91
C VAL A 352 -8.73 -22.42 -22.59
#